data_57fc5e5c47b2efb6b1861396a79a2fa5
#
_entry.id   57fc5e5c47b2efb6b1861396a79a2fa5
#
_cell.length_a   1.000
_cell.length_b   1.000
_cell.length_c   1.000
_cell.angle_alpha   90.00
_cell.angle_beta   90.00
_cell.angle_gamma   90.00
#
_symmetry.space_group_name_H-M   'P 1'
#
loop_
_entity.id
_entity.type
_entity.pdbx_description
1 polymer ?
#
loop_
_entity_poly.entity_id
_entity_poly.type
_entity_poly.pdbx_seq_one_letter_code
_entity_poly.pdbx_strand_id
1 'polypeptide(L)'
;MLRRAFLASSVAPAVAPQLIVAQPRRRYDILIKNGEVCDPGRKYRQRADVAVSGDTIAAIERDIPADRAMDVIDARGLFVTPGPVDLHTHCFYGGGGVSIEADPVAARSGTTTWVDAGSFSADQIVGFRRLAVQASRTRIFGYMHLYPHPSNPDIDIIKYVRGTMRRTGEAARANHDVVIGIKVFVGANMNGRYSYDFMKIGRELGDQYQLPLMVHVSFAPPEIHQVLELMRAGDVLTHCNNGHTLGIVDSGYSERLGQLKPGVLDARSRGVIFDVGHGAGSFNFNAARAAIQAGFLPDCISTDLHSACVNGPTYDLPTTMSKYLHLGLSLDDVLLRTTVNPAKVIGRVPGLGSLTVGGPADIALLELQKGEFRLVDSQRNVATTSEKLVSRLTICRGRRLNVV
;
A
#
# COMPACT_ATOMS: atom_id res chain seq x y z
N MET A 1 76.41 -48.74 -53.84
CA MET A 1 75.86 -48.61 -52.49
C MET A 1 74.62 -47.73 -52.58
N LEU A 2 73.45 -48.34 -52.57
CA LEU A 2 72.14 -47.63 -52.68
C LEU A 2 71.57 -47.50 -51.24
N ARG A 3 71.36 -46.25 -50.79
CA ARG A 3 70.66 -45.95 -49.54
C ARG A 3 69.14 -45.81 -49.85
N ARG A 4 68.33 -46.70 -49.26
CA ARG A 4 66.91 -46.64 -49.25
C ARG A 4 66.45 -45.58 -48.20
N ALA A 5 65.68 -44.56 -48.64
CA ALA A 5 65.02 -43.67 -47.74
C ALA A 5 63.66 -44.26 -47.33
N PHE A 6 63.36 -44.35 -46.02
CA PHE A 6 62.04 -44.68 -45.47
C PHE A 6 61.23 -43.42 -45.33
N LEU A 7 60.14 -43.33 -46.05
CA LEU A 7 59.10 -42.31 -45.81
C LEU A 7 58.16 -42.79 -44.71
N ALA A 8 58.23 -42.17 -43.57
CA ALA A 8 57.25 -42.35 -42.48
C ALA A 8 56.03 -41.45 -42.74
N SER A 9 54.89 -42.05 -43.07
CA SER A 9 53.58 -41.33 -43.14
C SER A 9 53.02 -41.10 -41.76
N SER A 10 53.01 -39.84 -41.29
CA SER A 10 52.31 -39.45 -40.07
C SER A 10 50.83 -39.21 -40.38
N VAL A 11 49.97 -40.10 -39.88
CA VAL A 11 48.51 -39.88 -39.86
C VAL A 11 48.18 -38.97 -38.70
N ALA A 12 47.78 -37.74 -38.98
CA ALA A 12 47.27 -36.83 -37.99
C ALA A 12 45.84 -37.26 -37.56
N PRO A 13 45.52 -37.29 -36.23
CA PRO A 13 44.20 -37.63 -35.79
C PRO A 13 43.21 -36.53 -36.21
N ALA A 14 42.11 -36.90 -36.85
CA ALA A 14 41.00 -36.03 -37.16
C ALA A 14 40.30 -35.61 -35.88
N VAL A 15 40.42 -34.33 -35.50
CA VAL A 15 39.65 -33.74 -34.42
C VAL A 15 38.23 -33.55 -34.90
N ALA A 16 37.30 -34.35 -34.38
CA ALA A 16 35.88 -34.18 -34.63
C ALA A 16 35.39 -32.78 -34.10
N PRO A 17 34.60 -32.04 -34.87
CA PRO A 17 34.07 -30.76 -34.40
C PRO A 17 33.17 -31.03 -33.19
N GLN A 18 33.55 -30.52 -32.00
CA GLN A 18 32.68 -30.48 -30.87
C GLN A 18 31.56 -29.48 -31.16
N LEU A 19 30.33 -29.98 -31.29
CA LEU A 19 29.13 -29.15 -31.30
C LEU A 19 29.08 -28.36 -30.01
N ILE A 20 29.47 -27.09 -30.03
CA ILE A 20 29.20 -26.13 -28.96
C ILE A 20 27.69 -25.90 -29.00
N VAL A 21 26.96 -26.66 -28.16
CA VAL A 21 25.55 -26.35 -27.87
C VAL A 21 25.57 -25.01 -27.15
N ALA A 22 25.20 -23.96 -27.89
CA ALA A 22 25.04 -22.63 -27.30
C ALA A 22 24.03 -22.74 -26.14
N GLN A 23 24.48 -22.55 -24.91
CA GLN A 23 23.55 -22.50 -23.78
C GLN A 23 22.53 -21.39 -24.07
N PRO A 24 21.23 -21.64 -23.89
CA PRO A 24 20.23 -20.62 -24.09
C PRO A 24 20.56 -19.42 -23.24
N ARG A 25 20.69 -18.23 -23.85
CA ARG A 25 20.93 -17.00 -23.10
C ARG A 25 19.77 -16.81 -22.14
N ARG A 26 20.02 -16.84 -20.83
CA ARG A 26 19.04 -16.52 -19.80
C ARG A 26 18.48 -15.14 -20.10
N ARG A 27 17.16 -15.08 -20.29
CA ARG A 27 16.49 -13.85 -20.73
C ARG A 27 15.87 -13.07 -19.57
N TYR A 28 15.59 -13.76 -18.44
CA TYR A 28 14.87 -13.21 -17.31
C TYR A 28 15.73 -13.28 -16.03
N ASP A 29 15.57 -12.28 -15.18
CA ASP A 29 16.25 -12.28 -13.88
C ASP A 29 15.52 -13.21 -12.90
N ILE A 30 14.18 -13.10 -12.84
CA ILE A 30 13.33 -13.93 -11.99
C ILE A 30 12.21 -14.54 -12.86
N LEU A 31 11.89 -15.80 -12.58
CA LEU A 31 10.73 -16.49 -13.13
C LEU A 31 9.91 -17.12 -12.00
N ILE A 32 8.68 -16.65 -11.85
CA ILE A 32 7.70 -17.19 -10.91
C ILE A 32 6.86 -18.22 -11.67
N LYS A 33 6.92 -19.49 -11.26
CA LYS A 33 6.25 -20.59 -11.95
C LYS A 33 5.08 -21.15 -11.17
N ASN A 34 4.10 -21.67 -11.88
CA ASN A 34 3.03 -22.51 -11.37
C ASN A 34 2.01 -21.81 -10.43
N GLY A 35 2.12 -20.50 -10.21
CA GLY A 35 1.22 -19.76 -9.32
C GLY A 35 -0.13 -19.45 -9.97
N GLU A 36 -1.12 -19.12 -9.15
CA GLU A 36 -2.38 -18.54 -9.59
C GLU A 36 -2.21 -17.03 -9.67
N VAL A 37 -2.11 -16.50 -10.90
CA VAL A 37 -1.99 -15.05 -11.12
C VAL A 37 -3.34 -14.39 -10.90
N CYS A 38 -3.40 -13.47 -9.95
CA CYS A 38 -4.61 -12.73 -9.57
C CYS A 38 -4.38 -11.23 -9.75
N ASP A 39 -4.92 -10.67 -10.83
CA ASP A 39 -4.90 -9.23 -11.12
C ASP A 39 -6.34 -8.71 -11.27
N PRO A 40 -6.94 -8.17 -10.20
CA PRO A 40 -8.33 -7.72 -10.24
C PRO A 40 -8.53 -6.51 -11.17
N GLY A 41 -7.49 -5.70 -11.39
CA GLY A 41 -7.54 -4.56 -12.31
C GLY A 41 -7.77 -4.96 -13.76
N ARG A 42 -7.27 -6.12 -14.13
CA ARG A 42 -7.43 -6.71 -15.47
C ARG A 42 -8.53 -7.77 -15.52
N LYS A 43 -9.19 -8.05 -14.41
CA LYS A 43 -10.10 -9.22 -14.28
C LYS A 43 -9.43 -10.52 -14.71
N TYR A 44 -8.14 -10.66 -14.37
CA TYR A 44 -7.33 -11.80 -14.75
C TYR A 44 -7.06 -12.68 -13.54
N ARG A 45 -7.53 -13.92 -13.60
CA ARG A 45 -7.31 -14.91 -12.57
C ARG A 45 -7.15 -16.28 -13.21
N GLN A 46 -5.91 -16.72 -13.33
CA GLN A 46 -5.60 -18.05 -13.89
C GLN A 46 -4.17 -18.47 -13.56
N ARG A 47 -3.88 -19.76 -13.69
CA ARG A 47 -2.52 -20.28 -13.58
C ARG A 47 -1.66 -19.78 -14.74
N ALA A 48 -0.57 -19.12 -14.42
CA ALA A 48 0.41 -18.64 -15.36
C ALA A 48 1.77 -18.44 -14.69
N ASP A 49 2.82 -18.36 -15.50
CA ASP A 49 4.16 -17.99 -15.09
C ASP A 49 4.38 -16.49 -15.31
N VAL A 50 5.12 -15.85 -14.42
CA VAL A 50 5.46 -14.43 -14.50
C VAL A 50 6.97 -14.28 -14.55
N ALA A 51 7.48 -13.69 -15.63
CA ALA A 51 8.91 -13.43 -15.82
C ALA A 51 9.22 -11.95 -15.60
N VAL A 52 10.35 -11.68 -14.94
CA VAL A 52 10.84 -10.35 -14.58
C VAL A 52 12.21 -10.12 -15.21
N SER A 53 12.41 -8.91 -15.76
CA SER A 53 13.71 -8.44 -16.23
C SER A 53 13.92 -7.00 -15.75
N GLY A 54 15.02 -6.76 -15.05
CA GLY A 54 15.25 -5.49 -14.37
C GLY A 54 14.15 -5.20 -13.36
N ASP A 55 13.51 -4.07 -13.48
CA ASP A 55 12.43 -3.63 -12.61
C ASP A 55 11.02 -3.76 -13.24
N THR A 56 10.91 -4.49 -14.37
CA THR A 56 9.67 -4.64 -15.12
C THR A 56 9.23 -6.09 -15.30
N ILE A 57 7.93 -6.29 -15.45
CA ILE A 57 7.34 -7.58 -15.85
C ILE A 57 7.62 -7.78 -17.32
N ALA A 58 8.38 -8.83 -17.66
CA ALA A 58 8.82 -9.12 -19.03
C ALA A 58 7.84 -10.01 -19.80
N ALA A 59 7.17 -10.94 -19.12
CA ALA A 59 6.19 -11.85 -19.72
C ALA A 59 5.22 -12.40 -18.67
N ILE A 60 4.00 -12.75 -19.13
CA ILE A 60 3.01 -13.52 -18.36
C ILE A 60 2.46 -14.55 -19.34
N GLU A 61 2.84 -15.81 -19.18
CA GLU A 61 2.54 -16.89 -20.10
C GLU A 61 2.19 -18.19 -19.34
N ARG A 62 1.57 -19.16 -19.99
CA ARG A 62 1.15 -20.42 -19.32
C ARG A 62 2.32 -21.29 -18.89
N ASP A 63 3.39 -21.33 -19.67
CA ASP A 63 4.58 -22.12 -19.39
C ASP A 63 5.80 -21.46 -20.01
N ILE A 64 6.67 -20.97 -19.15
CA ILE A 64 7.96 -20.39 -19.55
C ILE A 64 9.05 -21.38 -19.13
N PRO A 65 9.94 -21.82 -20.05
CA PRO A 65 11.01 -22.75 -19.72
C PRO A 65 11.91 -22.20 -18.61
N ALA A 66 12.18 -23.02 -17.58
CA ALA A 66 12.92 -22.61 -16.38
C ALA A 66 14.37 -22.21 -16.68
N ASP A 67 14.99 -22.78 -17.73
CA ASP A 67 16.35 -22.47 -18.16
C ASP A 67 16.52 -21.05 -18.73
N ARG A 68 15.41 -20.37 -19.02
CA ARG A 68 15.39 -18.98 -19.49
C ARG A 68 15.55 -17.94 -18.39
N ALA A 69 15.59 -18.34 -17.10
CA ALA A 69 15.73 -17.43 -15.99
C ALA A 69 16.98 -17.73 -15.14
N MET A 70 17.48 -16.69 -14.48
CA MET A 70 18.58 -16.85 -13.52
C MET A 70 18.08 -17.40 -12.18
N ASP A 71 16.91 -16.96 -11.76
CA ASP A 71 16.26 -17.33 -10.50
C ASP A 71 14.85 -17.84 -10.77
N VAL A 72 14.52 -19.03 -10.29
CA VAL A 72 13.22 -19.67 -10.50
C VAL A 72 12.54 -19.88 -9.16
N ILE A 73 11.32 -19.34 -9.04
CA ILE A 73 10.49 -19.44 -7.84
C ILE A 73 9.32 -20.35 -8.14
N ASP A 74 9.14 -21.41 -7.38
CA ASP A 74 7.95 -22.24 -7.45
C ASP A 74 6.83 -21.66 -6.58
N ALA A 75 5.77 -21.19 -7.21
CA ALA A 75 4.61 -20.58 -6.57
C ALA A 75 3.38 -21.50 -6.53
N ARG A 76 3.58 -22.83 -6.54
CA ARG A 76 2.45 -23.77 -6.44
C ARG A 76 1.66 -23.57 -5.16
N GLY A 77 0.34 -23.42 -5.28
CA GLY A 77 -0.55 -23.16 -4.16
C GLY A 77 -0.56 -21.70 -3.66
N LEU A 78 0.19 -20.81 -4.35
CA LEU A 78 0.25 -19.40 -4.00
C LEU A 78 -0.50 -18.55 -5.04
N PHE A 79 -1.04 -17.43 -4.57
CA PHE A 79 -1.53 -16.34 -5.41
C PHE A 79 -0.35 -15.44 -5.78
N VAL A 80 -0.16 -15.21 -7.08
CA VAL A 80 0.78 -14.23 -7.61
C VAL A 80 -0.01 -12.95 -7.87
N THR A 81 0.16 -11.95 -7.03
CA THR A 81 -0.61 -10.71 -7.07
C THR A 81 0.27 -9.52 -7.40
N PRO A 82 -0.30 -8.40 -7.92
CA PRO A 82 0.41 -7.13 -7.87
C PRO A 82 0.86 -6.87 -6.43
N GLY A 83 2.02 -6.26 -6.26
CA GLY A 83 2.50 -5.86 -4.94
C GLY A 83 1.48 -4.93 -4.26
N PRO A 84 0.97 -5.29 -3.08
CA PRO A 84 0.04 -4.45 -2.35
C PRO A 84 0.58 -3.06 -2.08
N VAL A 85 -0.32 -2.09 -2.09
CA VAL A 85 -0.11 -0.67 -1.83
C VAL A 85 -0.85 -0.32 -0.55
N ASP A 86 -0.11 0.08 0.47
CA ASP A 86 -0.68 0.54 1.74
C ASP A 86 -0.83 2.05 1.72
N LEU A 87 -2.07 2.52 1.57
CA LEU A 87 -2.38 3.94 1.37
C LEU A 87 -2.23 4.77 2.66
N HIS A 88 -2.16 4.14 3.81
CA HIS A 88 -2.08 4.83 5.10
C HIS A 88 -1.13 4.12 6.04
N THR A 89 0.02 4.72 6.27
CA THR A 89 1.06 4.25 7.19
C THR A 89 1.82 5.41 7.81
N HIS A 90 2.68 5.11 8.76
CA HIS A 90 3.65 6.06 9.31
C HIS A 90 5.05 5.47 9.14
N CYS A 91 5.73 5.82 8.06
CA CYS A 91 7.00 5.20 7.65
C CYS A 91 8.17 6.19 7.52
N PHE A 92 8.04 7.39 8.07
CA PHE A 92 9.15 8.33 8.23
C PHE A 92 10.03 7.93 9.43
N TYR A 93 10.67 6.75 9.33
CA TYR A 93 11.50 6.21 10.41
C TYR A 93 12.67 7.14 10.73
N GLY A 94 12.89 7.37 12.03
CA GLY A 94 13.90 8.31 12.53
C GLY A 94 13.51 9.78 12.49
N GLY A 95 12.38 10.15 11.87
CA GLY A 95 11.90 11.55 11.79
C GLY A 95 10.48 11.75 12.32
N GLY A 96 9.63 10.72 12.27
CA GLY A 96 8.27 10.74 12.83
C GLY A 96 8.20 9.98 14.16
N GLY A 97 7.49 10.53 15.15
CA GLY A 97 7.47 10.01 16.54
C GLY A 97 6.89 8.60 16.70
N VAL A 98 6.07 8.12 15.77
CA VAL A 98 5.43 6.80 15.83
C VAL A 98 5.77 5.91 14.61
N SER A 99 6.72 6.33 13.79
CA SER A 99 7.01 5.68 12.51
C SER A 99 7.70 4.33 12.64
N ILE A 100 7.49 3.49 11.63
CA ILE A 100 8.16 2.20 11.44
C ILE A 100 9.13 2.27 10.27
N GLU A 101 10.07 1.34 10.22
CA GLU A 101 10.88 1.08 9.04
C GLU A 101 10.08 0.23 8.03
N ALA A 102 9.96 0.69 6.78
CA ALA A 102 9.09 0.07 5.78
C ALA A 102 9.62 -1.27 5.27
N ASP A 103 10.91 -1.37 4.96
CA ASP A 103 11.49 -2.54 4.27
C ASP A 103 11.40 -3.86 5.07
N PRO A 104 11.68 -3.92 6.40
CA PRO A 104 11.49 -5.14 7.18
C PRO A 104 10.04 -5.61 7.24
N VAL A 105 9.09 -4.66 7.26
CA VAL A 105 7.66 -5.00 7.19
C VAL A 105 7.27 -5.47 5.80
N ALA A 106 7.76 -4.81 4.75
CA ALA A 106 7.54 -5.20 3.37
C ALA A 106 7.97 -6.64 3.09
N ALA A 107 9.15 -7.01 3.56
CA ALA A 107 9.71 -8.35 3.35
C ALA A 107 8.78 -9.47 3.83
N ARG A 108 8.04 -9.25 4.94
CA ARG A 108 7.13 -10.24 5.53
C ARG A 108 5.66 -10.05 5.14
N SER A 109 5.28 -8.89 4.59
CA SER A 109 3.87 -8.56 4.32
C SER A 109 3.48 -8.58 2.83
N GLY A 110 4.45 -8.61 1.92
CA GLY A 110 4.16 -8.48 0.49
C GLY A 110 3.98 -7.04 0.01
N THR A 111 3.86 -6.07 0.92
CA THR A 111 3.61 -4.66 0.60
C THR A 111 4.81 -4.06 -0.12
N THR A 112 4.60 -3.49 -1.32
CA THR A 112 5.69 -2.93 -2.13
C THR A 112 5.69 -1.42 -2.19
N THR A 113 4.56 -0.80 -1.84
CA THR A 113 4.37 0.64 -1.87
C THR A 113 3.66 1.12 -0.61
N TRP A 114 4.18 2.18 -0.02
CA TRP A 114 3.73 2.77 1.23
C TRP A 114 3.37 4.24 1.03
N VAL A 115 2.34 4.69 1.72
CA VAL A 115 2.01 6.11 1.79
C VAL A 115 2.06 6.56 3.24
N ASP A 116 3.01 7.44 3.55
CA ASP A 116 3.08 8.08 4.85
C ASP A 116 1.94 9.09 5.02
N ALA A 117 1.19 8.94 6.08
CA ALA A 117 -0.03 9.72 6.32
C ALA A 117 0.20 10.87 7.31
N GLY A 118 1.20 11.69 7.05
CA GLY A 118 1.41 12.95 7.77
C GLY A 118 2.43 12.88 8.90
N SER A 119 3.40 11.97 8.84
CA SER A 119 4.52 11.95 9.80
C SER A 119 5.53 13.08 9.58
N PHE A 120 5.43 13.82 8.47
CA PHE A 120 6.33 14.90 8.12
C PHE A 120 5.57 16.16 7.70
N SER A 121 6.19 17.31 7.95
CA SER A 121 5.71 18.64 7.56
C SER A 121 6.65 19.28 6.53
N ALA A 122 6.33 20.51 6.10
CA ALA A 122 7.14 21.28 5.17
C ALA A 122 8.60 21.43 5.62
N ASP A 123 8.85 21.54 6.92
CA ASP A 123 10.19 21.68 7.49
C ASP A 123 11.00 20.38 7.46
N GLN A 124 10.32 19.26 7.37
CA GLN A 124 10.92 17.92 7.44
C GLN A 124 11.02 17.24 6.07
N ILE A 125 10.58 17.88 4.98
CA ILE A 125 10.53 17.26 3.65
C ILE A 125 11.91 16.74 3.16
N VAL A 126 12.97 17.44 3.46
CA VAL A 126 14.34 17.02 3.10
C VAL A 126 14.73 15.75 3.89
N GLY A 127 14.39 15.71 5.18
CA GLY A 127 14.57 14.51 6.02
C GLY A 127 13.74 13.32 5.52
N PHE A 128 12.47 13.55 5.21
CA PHE A 128 11.58 12.51 4.65
C PHE A 128 12.15 11.92 3.36
N ARG A 129 12.59 12.76 2.44
CA ARG A 129 13.21 12.29 1.19
C ARG A 129 14.45 11.44 1.44
N ARG A 130 15.35 11.86 2.35
CA ARG A 130 16.61 11.16 2.61
C ARG A 130 16.44 9.90 3.44
N LEU A 131 15.68 9.96 4.53
CA LEU A 131 15.61 8.90 5.54
C LEU A 131 14.50 7.88 5.26
N ALA A 132 13.45 8.26 4.51
CA ALA A 132 12.40 7.34 4.13
C ALA A 132 12.48 6.98 2.64
N VAL A 133 12.26 7.95 1.73
CA VAL A 133 12.09 7.66 0.30
C VAL A 133 13.36 7.08 -0.34
N GLN A 134 14.52 7.69 -0.12
CA GLN A 134 15.78 7.28 -0.75
C GLN A 134 16.45 6.11 -0.03
N ALA A 135 16.23 5.97 1.27
CA ALA A 135 16.79 4.88 2.05
C ALA A 135 16.04 3.56 1.85
N SER A 136 14.77 3.60 1.46
CA SER A 136 13.95 2.40 1.32
C SER A 136 14.13 1.72 -0.05
N ARG A 137 14.09 0.40 -0.05
CA ARG A 137 14.02 -0.45 -1.25
C ARG A 137 12.61 -0.49 -1.83
N THR A 138 11.61 -0.24 -1.00
CA THR A 138 10.20 -0.12 -1.38
C THR A 138 9.88 1.28 -1.89
N ARG A 139 8.67 1.48 -2.44
CA ARG A 139 8.22 2.80 -2.87
C ARG A 139 7.56 3.52 -1.70
N ILE A 140 7.96 4.77 -1.46
CA ILE A 140 7.35 5.59 -0.41
C ILE A 140 6.89 6.92 -1.02
N PHE A 141 5.60 7.21 -0.78
CA PHE A 141 4.95 8.50 -1.02
C PHE A 141 4.42 9.04 0.31
N GLY A 142 3.86 10.25 0.33
CA GLY A 142 3.25 10.73 1.55
C GLY A 142 2.28 11.89 1.37
N TYR A 143 1.37 12.00 2.31
CA TYR A 143 0.60 13.22 2.58
C TYR A 143 1.39 14.06 3.57
N MET A 144 1.67 15.31 3.21
CA MET A 144 2.37 16.23 4.10
C MET A 144 1.40 16.72 5.19
N HIS A 145 1.84 16.75 6.44
CA HIS A 145 1.05 17.34 7.52
C HIS A 145 0.69 18.79 7.23
N LEU A 146 -0.54 19.20 7.58
CA LEU A 146 -1.09 20.53 7.29
C LEU A 146 -0.17 21.67 7.74
N TYR A 147 0.52 21.52 8.84
CA TYR A 147 1.43 22.51 9.40
C TYR A 147 2.63 21.86 10.12
N PRO A 148 3.75 22.55 10.24
CA PRO A 148 4.84 22.16 11.12
C PRO A 148 4.42 22.27 12.58
N HIS A 149 4.88 21.35 13.44
CA HIS A 149 4.59 21.42 14.87
C HIS A 149 5.25 22.66 15.47
N PRO A 150 4.51 23.51 16.22
CA PRO A 150 5.09 24.68 16.86
C PRO A 150 5.98 24.27 18.04
N SER A 151 7.09 24.99 18.20
CA SER A 151 7.99 24.78 19.33
C SER A 151 7.47 25.43 20.64
N ASN A 152 6.54 26.39 20.53
CA ASN A 152 5.92 27.07 21.66
C ASN A 152 4.48 26.58 21.86
N PRO A 153 4.14 25.95 23.01
CA PRO A 153 2.79 25.45 23.28
C PRO A 153 1.75 26.58 23.49
N ASP A 154 2.17 27.78 23.84
CA ASP A 154 1.27 28.92 24.15
C ASP A 154 0.92 29.75 22.89
N ILE A 155 1.22 29.24 21.69
CA ILE A 155 0.95 29.95 20.43
C ILE A 155 -0.55 29.95 20.11
N ASP A 156 -1.04 31.02 19.49
CA ASP A 156 -2.32 30.98 18.78
C ASP A 156 -2.20 30.04 17.59
N ILE A 157 -2.67 28.80 17.77
CA ILE A 157 -2.48 27.72 16.81
C ILE A 157 -3.16 28.02 15.46
N ILE A 158 -4.30 28.68 15.45
CA ILE A 158 -5.01 29.01 14.21
C ILE A 158 -4.22 30.06 13.42
N LYS A 159 -3.73 31.09 14.08
CA LYS A 159 -2.88 32.10 13.45
C LYS A 159 -1.57 31.50 12.94
N TYR A 160 -0.98 30.59 13.71
CA TYR A 160 0.25 29.88 13.32
C TYR A 160 0.03 29.02 12.06
N VAL A 161 -1.00 28.17 12.05
CA VAL A 161 -1.29 27.31 10.92
C VAL A 161 -1.56 28.13 9.66
N ARG A 162 -2.38 29.20 9.75
CA ARG A 162 -2.59 30.12 8.64
C ARG A 162 -1.30 30.79 8.15
N GLY A 163 -0.40 31.15 9.06
CA GLY A 163 0.91 31.72 8.72
C GLY A 163 1.83 30.76 8.01
N THR A 164 1.65 29.44 8.16
CA THR A 164 2.47 28.40 7.50
C THR A 164 1.90 27.89 6.18
N MET A 165 0.65 28.21 5.83
CA MET A 165 -0.04 27.68 4.64
C MET A 165 0.76 27.84 3.35
N ARG A 166 1.29 29.04 3.08
CA ARG A 166 2.10 29.28 1.87
C ARG A 166 3.30 28.34 1.80
N ARG A 167 4.07 28.24 2.88
CA ARG A 167 5.24 27.35 2.95
C ARG A 167 4.86 25.88 2.75
N THR A 168 3.79 25.43 3.38
CA THR A 168 3.28 24.05 3.25
C THR A 168 2.87 23.75 1.81
N GLY A 169 2.09 24.62 1.19
CA GLY A 169 1.61 24.43 -0.19
C GLY A 169 2.76 24.48 -1.23
N GLU A 170 3.68 25.42 -1.10
CA GLU A 170 4.86 25.53 -1.97
C GLU A 170 5.77 24.29 -1.82
N ALA A 171 6.02 23.83 -0.59
CA ALA A 171 6.83 22.64 -0.33
C ALA A 171 6.17 21.38 -0.89
N ALA A 172 4.85 21.20 -0.73
CA ALA A 172 4.13 20.07 -1.28
C ALA A 172 4.18 20.06 -2.81
N ARG A 173 3.98 21.19 -3.46
CA ARG A 173 4.07 21.30 -4.94
C ARG A 173 5.49 21.09 -5.47
N ALA A 174 6.50 21.64 -4.80
CA ALA A 174 7.89 21.45 -5.19
C ALA A 174 8.37 20.00 -5.07
N ASN A 175 7.68 19.17 -4.27
CA ASN A 175 8.00 17.77 -4.05
C ASN A 175 6.87 16.83 -4.52
N HIS A 176 6.12 17.21 -5.54
CA HIS A 176 4.97 16.48 -6.08
C HIS A 176 5.29 15.06 -6.59
N ASP A 177 6.56 14.75 -6.81
CA ASP A 177 7.04 13.41 -7.15
C ASP A 177 6.88 12.41 -5.99
N VAL A 178 6.89 12.89 -4.74
CA VAL A 178 6.74 12.07 -3.52
C VAL A 178 5.57 12.52 -2.64
N VAL A 179 5.20 13.81 -2.66
CA VAL A 179 4.07 14.35 -1.91
C VAL A 179 2.81 14.28 -2.77
N ILE A 180 1.82 13.53 -2.31
CA ILE A 180 0.58 13.29 -3.06
C ILE A 180 -0.61 14.11 -2.55
N GLY A 181 -0.47 14.81 -1.43
CA GLY A 181 -1.52 15.66 -0.87
C GLY A 181 -1.18 16.15 0.54
N ILE A 182 -2.20 16.64 1.24
CA ILE A 182 -2.10 17.20 2.58
C ILE A 182 -2.87 16.33 3.58
N LYS A 183 -2.25 16.01 4.71
CA LYS A 183 -2.91 15.32 5.85
C LYS A 183 -3.54 16.33 6.77
N VAL A 184 -4.81 16.12 7.10
CA VAL A 184 -5.58 16.90 8.07
C VAL A 184 -6.12 15.96 9.15
N PHE A 185 -5.94 16.31 10.41
CA PHE A 185 -6.51 15.57 11.54
C PHE A 185 -7.78 16.26 12.02
N VAL A 186 -8.89 15.52 12.07
CA VAL A 186 -10.19 16.00 12.51
C VAL A 186 -10.73 15.08 13.60
N GLY A 187 -11.03 15.66 14.76
CA GLY A 187 -11.57 14.93 15.89
C GLY A 187 -11.31 15.65 17.22
N ALA A 188 -12.28 15.61 18.13
CA ALA A 188 -12.19 16.29 19.41
C ALA A 188 -10.97 15.84 20.27
N ASN A 189 -10.58 14.56 20.12
CA ASN A 189 -9.40 13.99 20.78
C ASN A 189 -8.06 14.38 20.13
N MET A 190 -8.08 14.90 18.89
CA MET A 190 -6.87 15.29 18.14
C MET A 190 -6.57 16.78 18.27
N ASN A 191 -7.53 17.63 17.97
CA ASN A 191 -7.36 19.08 17.87
C ASN A 191 -8.38 19.85 18.73
N GLY A 192 -9.14 19.15 19.58
CA GLY A 192 -10.14 19.76 20.45
C GLY A 192 -11.13 20.62 19.66
N ARG A 193 -11.44 21.81 20.19
CA ARG A 193 -12.36 22.79 19.58
C ARG A 193 -11.92 23.30 18.20
N TYR A 194 -10.65 23.15 17.82
CA TYR A 194 -10.10 23.65 16.56
C TYR A 194 -10.23 22.66 15.40
N SER A 195 -10.73 21.44 15.62
CA SER A 195 -10.81 20.38 14.61
C SER A 195 -11.51 20.82 13.34
N TYR A 196 -12.63 21.55 13.45
CA TYR A 196 -13.36 22.05 12.27
C TYR A 196 -12.63 23.22 11.59
N ASP A 197 -11.92 24.05 12.34
CA ASP A 197 -11.11 25.13 11.75
C ASP A 197 -9.94 24.57 10.97
N PHE A 198 -9.27 23.52 11.46
CA PHE A 198 -8.22 22.83 10.69
C PHE A 198 -8.75 22.19 9.42
N MET A 199 -9.96 21.61 9.45
CA MET A 199 -10.60 21.11 8.23
C MET A 199 -10.83 22.21 7.20
N LYS A 200 -11.33 23.38 7.62
CA LYS A 200 -11.52 24.55 6.74
C LYS A 200 -10.20 25.07 6.17
N ILE A 201 -9.18 25.22 7.01
CA ILE A 201 -7.84 25.67 6.59
C ILE A 201 -7.21 24.65 5.64
N GLY A 202 -7.35 23.35 5.93
CA GLY A 202 -6.89 22.29 5.03
C GLY A 202 -7.54 22.35 3.66
N ARG A 203 -8.86 22.58 3.62
CA ARG A 203 -9.60 22.76 2.37
C ARG A 203 -9.13 24.00 1.60
N GLU A 204 -8.99 25.13 2.28
CA GLU A 204 -8.48 26.38 1.70
C GLU A 204 -7.08 26.18 1.07
N LEU A 205 -6.17 25.51 1.79
CA LEU A 205 -4.85 25.15 1.29
C LEU A 205 -4.94 24.20 0.07
N GLY A 206 -5.77 23.16 0.17
CA GLY A 206 -5.97 22.21 -0.92
C GLY A 206 -6.50 22.88 -2.19
N ASP A 207 -7.41 23.85 -2.06
CA ASP A 207 -7.95 24.62 -3.18
C ASP A 207 -6.91 25.54 -3.81
N GLN A 208 -6.18 26.27 -2.98
CA GLN A 208 -5.16 27.21 -3.43
C GLN A 208 -4.03 26.54 -4.21
N TYR A 209 -3.63 25.35 -3.77
CA TYR A 209 -2.48 24.63 -4.35
C TYR A 209 -2.86 23.42 -5.21
N GLN A 210 -4.16 23.16 -5.41
CA GLN A 210 -4.67 22.02 -6.16
C GLN A 210 -4.15 20.69 -5.60
N LEU A 211 -4.23 20.52 -4.29
CA LEU A 211 -3.76 19.34 -3.56
C LEU A 211 -4.97 18.60 -2.95
N PRO A 212 -5.06 17.27 -3.13
CA PRO A 212 -6.05 16.47 -2.42
C PRO A 212 -5.73 16.41 -0.93
N LEU A 213 -6.77 16.18 -0.14
CA LEU A 213 -6.65 15.99 1.30
C LEU A 213 -6.74 14.51 1.66
N MET A 214 -6.02 14.09 2.70
CA MET A 214 -6.35 12.89 3.48
C MET A 214 -6.81 13.34 4.86
N VAL A 215 -8.06 13.05 5.20
CA VAL A 215 -8.71 13.52 6.42
C VAL A 215 -8.87 12.37 7.40
N HIS A 216 -8.17 12.44 8.54
CA HIS A 216 -8.37 11.56 9.69
C HIS A 216 -9.67 11.96 10.40
N VAL A 217 -10.49 10.97 10.75
CA VAL A 217 -11.70 11.19 11.55
C VAL A 217 -11.75 10.24 12.75
N SER A 218 -12.17 10.76 13.93
CA SER A 218 -12.23 9.97 15.17
C SER A 218 -13.45 10.30 16.04
N PHE A 219 -13.42 11.35 16.86
CA PHE A 219 -14.50 11.72 17.78
C PHE A 219 -15.09 13.08 17.42
N ALA A 220 -16.43 13.16 17.43
CA ALA A 220 -17.13 14.43 17.31
C ALA A 220 -16.89 15.34 18.54
N PRO A 221 -17.01 16.70 18.45
CA PRO A 221 -17.26 17.46 17.23
C PRO A 221 -16.01 17.57 16.33
N PRO A 222 -16.18 17.99 15.03
CA PRO A 222 -17.41 18.29 14.29
C PRO A 222 -18.25 17.05 13.98
N GLU A 223 -19.45 17.21 13.44
CA GLU A 223 -20.22 16.09 12.88
C GLU A 223 -19.68 15.66 11.52
N ILE A 224 -19.83 14.37 11.18
CA ILE A 224 -19.24 13.82 9.95
C ILE A 224 -19.74 14.51 8.69
N HIS A 225 -21.02 14.89 8.61
CA HIS A 225 -21.57 15.59 7.44
C HIS A 225 -20.86 16.93 7.21
N GLN A 226 -20.50 17.68 8.27
CA GLN A 226 -19.77 18.95 8.17
C GLN A 226 -18.37 18.76 7.58
N VAL A 227 -17.71 17.63 7.91
CA VAL A 227 -16.40 17.26 7.33
C VAL A 227 -16.57 16.91 5.86
N LEU A 228 -17.55 16.05 5.53
CA LEU A 228 -17.80 15.56 4.19
C LEU A 228 -18.22 16.68 3.22
N GLU A 229 -18.95 17.70 3.68
CA GLU A 229 -19.33 18.88 2.87
C GLU A 229 -18.12 19.66 2.36
N LEU A 230 -17.02 19.68 3.13
CA LEU A 230 -15.78 20.35 2.76
C LEU A 230 -14.87 19.48 1.87
N MET A 231 -15.16 18.18 1.72
CA MET A 231 -14.35 17.25 0.90
C MET A 231 -14.78 17.28 -0.57
N ARG A 232 -13.84 17.04 -1.45
CA ARG A 232 -13.98 17.06 -2.91
C ARG A 232 -13.55 15.75 -3.54
N ALA A 233 -13.81 15.59 -4.83
CA ALA A 233 -13.33 14.46 -5.60
C ALA A 233 -11.81 14.30 -5.47
N GLY A 234 -11.36 13.08 -5.17
CA GLY A 234 -9.96 12.75 -4.96
C GLY A 234 -9.46 12.93 -3.52
N ASP A 235 -10.24 13.60 -2.64
CA ASP A 235 -9.92 13.61 -1.21
C ASP A 235 -10.18 12.23 -0.59
N VAL A 236 -9.42 11.86 0.42
CA VAL A 236 -9.50 10.58 1.13
C VAL A 236 -10.03 10.81 2.55
N LEU A 237 -11.20 10.25 2.87
CA LEU A 237 -11.65 10.10 4.26
C LEU A 237 -11.06 8.81 4.80
N THR A 238 -10.07 8.89 5.67
CA THR A 238 -9.48 7.70 6.31
C THR A 238 -10.11 7.42 7.66
N HIS A 239 -9.97 6.17 8.14
CA HIS A 239 -10.63 5.65 9.34
C HIS A 239 -12.15 5.54 9.20
N CYS A 240 -12.63 5.25 7.98
CA CYS A 240 -14.08 5.22 7.73
C CYS A 240 -14.83 4.18 8.60
N ASN A 241 -14.17 3.12 9.04
CA ASN A 241 -14.74 2.06 9.88
C ASN A 241 -14.27 2.11 11.35
N ASN A 242 -14.02 3.30 11.91
CA ASN A 242 -13.42 3.46 13.24
C ASN A 242 -14.34 3.08 14.43
N GLY A 243 -15.64 3.06 14.25
CA GLY A 243 -16.59 2.78 15.33
C GLY A 243 -16.75 3.90 16.39
N HIS A 244 -16.14 5.06 16.17
CA HIS A 244 -16.27 6.25 17.03
C HIS A 244 -17.36 7.19 16.53
N THR A 245 -17.64 8.25 17.30
CA THR A 245 -18.74 9.17 17.02
C THR A 245 -18.60 9.95 15.71
N LEU A 246 -17.37 10.10 15.17
CA LEU A 246 -17.11 10.71 13.85
C LEU A 246 -16.91 9.66 12.73
N GLY A 247 -17.26 8.39 12.95
CA GLY A 247 -17.29 7.36 11.91
C GLY A 247 -18.44 7.55 10.92
N ILE A 248 -18.46 6.76 9.84
CA ILE A 248 -19.46 6.83 8.76
C ILE A 248 -20.77 6.10 9.07
N VAL A 249 -20.83 5.26 10.10
CA VAL A 249 -22.03 4.60 10.59
C VAL A 249 -22.39 5.10 11.98
N ASP A 250 -23.69 5.09 12.29
CA ASP A 250 -24.15 5.38 13.63
C ASP A 250 -23.69 4.27 14.59
N SER A 251 -22.85 4.65 15.55
CA SER A 251 -22.34 3.81 16.63
C SER A 251 -22.87 4.34 17.98
N GLY A 252 -23.26 3.47 18.90
CA GLY A 252 -23.77 3.84 20.22
C GLY A 252 -25.28 3.64 20.38
N TYR A 253 -25.93 4.47 21.22
CA TYR A 253 -27.35 4.31 21.62
C TYR A 253 -28.35 5.01 20.67
N SER A 254 -27.97 5.27 19.41
CA SER A 254 -28.85 5.88 18.42
C SER A 254 -29.91 4.88 17.93
N GLU A 255 -31.13 5.35 17.70
CA GLU A 255 -32.18 4.59 16.98
C GLU A 255 -31.74 4.21 15.56
N ARG A 256 -30.71 4.86 15.04
CA ARG A 256 -30.11 4.62 13.72
C ARG A 256 -28.89 3.70 13.77
N LEU A 257 -28.68 2.98 14.86
CA LEU A 257 -27.53 2.11 15.07
C LEU A 257 -27.25 1.25 13.82
N GLY A 258 -26.04 1.31 13.32
CA GLY A 258 -25.60 0.57 12.14
C GLY A 258 -26.00 1.18 10.78
N GLN A 259 -26.73 2.29 10.76
CA GLN A 259 -27.05 2.98 9.52
C GLN A 259 -25.92 3.91 9.09
N LEU A 260 -25.80 4.14 7.78
CA LEU A 260 -24.90 5.16 7.25
C LEU A 260 -25.37 6.55 7.68
N LYS A 261 -24.42 7.36 8.13
CA LYS A 261 -24.70 8.74 8.52
C LYS A 261 -25.02 9.64 7.35
N PRO A 262 -25.74 10.75 7.57
CA PRO A 262 -26.03 11.73 6.53
C PRO A 262 -24.76 12.22 5.83
N GLY A 263 -24.85 12.45 4.51
CA GLY A 263 -23.75 12.95 3.68
C GLY A 263 -22.77 11.90 3.18
N VAL A 264 -22.75 10.66 3.71
CA VAL A 264 -21.77 9.62 3.32
C VAL A 264 -21.94 9.20 1.86
N LEU A 265 -23.18 8.87 1.44
CA LEU A 265 -23.46 8.47 0.06
C LEU A 265 -23.27 9.63 -0.93
N ASP A 266 -23.67 10.84 -0.52
CA ASP A 266 -23.45 12.05 -1.32
C ASP A 266 -21.95 12.31 -1.53
N ALA A 267 -21.15 12.27 -0.48
CA ALA A 267 -19.69 12.45 -0.57
C ALA A 267 -19.06 11.43 -1.51
N ARG A 268 -19.47 10.15 -1.43
CA ARG A 268 -19.02 9.13 -2.38
C ARG A 268 -19.41 9.47 -3.82
N SER A 269 -20.65 9.88 -4.05
CA SER A 269 -21.11 10.25 -5.39
C SER A 269 -20.34 11.45 -5.99
N ARG A 270 -19.83 12.34 -5.14
CA ARG A 270 -18.96 13.46 -5.51
C ARG A 270 -17.49 13.05 -5.73
N GLY A 271 -17.14 11.78 -5.50
CA GLY A 271 -15.80 11.25 -5.72
C GLY A 271 -14.85 11.31 -4.52
N VAL A 272 -15.37 11.46 -3.29
CA VAL A 272 -14.61 11.28 -2.06
C VAL A 272 -14.29 9.79 -1.91
N ILE A 273 -13.04 9.48 -1.59
CA ILE A 273 -12.49 8.13 -1.42
C ILE A 273 -12.56 7.75 0.06
N PHE A 274 -13.06 6.56 0.35
CA PHE A 274 -13.17 6.07 1.72
C PHE A 274 -12.12 4.99 1.99
N ASP A 275 -11.24 5.27 2.94
CA ASP A 275 -10.11 4.43 3.31
C ASP A 275 -10.27 3.88 4.73
N VAL A 276 -9.77 2.65 4.94
CA VAL A 276 -9.91 1.96 6.22
C VAL A 276 -9.00 2.53 7.30
N GLY A 277 -7.70 2.66 7.02
CA GLY A 277 -6.73 3.17 7.99
C GLY A 277 -6.87 2.48 9.36
N HIS A 278 -6.59 1.18 9.45
CA HIS A 278 -6.93 0.35 10.62
C HIS A 278 -6.37 0.87 11.96
N GLY A 279 -5.07 1.12 12.02
CA GLY A 279 -4.35 1.66 13.19
C GLY A 279 -4.53 0.91 14.51
N ALA A 280 -4.03 1.54 15.56
CA ALA A 280 -4.22 1.05 16.93
C ALA A 280 -5.62 1.37 17.50
N GLY A 281 -6.32 2.37 16.95
CA GLY A 281 -7.59 2.86 17.48
C GLY A 281 -8.73 3.03 16.47
N SER A 282 -8.52 2.74 15.18
CA SER A 282 -9.38 3.28 14.11
C SER A 282 -10.10 2.21 13.26
N PHE A 283 -10.22 0.99 13.75
CA PHE A 283 -10.99 -0.07 13.12
C PHE A 283 -11.86 -0.82 14.11
N ASN A 284 -13.14 -1.00 13.77
CA ASN A 284 -14.10 -1.76 14.55
C ASN A 284 -14.87 -2.73 13.66
N PHE A 285 -14.91 -4.02 14.04
CA PHE A 285 -15.61 -5.07 13.29
C PHE A 285 -17.11 -4.78 13.11
N ASN A 286 -17.77 -4.23 14.13
CA ASN A 286 -19.20 -3.95 14.05
C ASN A 286 -19.49 -2.78 13.12
N ALA A 287 -18.67 -1.72 13.17
CA ALA A 287 -18.79 -0.57 12.24
C ALA A 287 -18.54 -1.01 10.78
N ALA A 288 -17.51 -1.83 10.54
CA ALA A 288 -17.22 -2.36 9.21
C ALA A 288 -18.36 -3.27 8.71
N ARG A 289 -18.88 -4.18 9.55
CA ARG A 289 -20.00 -5.04 9.20
C ARG A 289 -21.25 -4.25 8.87
N ALA A 290 -21.58 -3.24 9.67
CA ALA A 290 -22.74 -2.38 9.44
C ALA A 290 -22.62 -1.61 8.10
N ALA A 291 -21.46 -1.07 7.79
CA ALA A 291 -21.21 -0.42 6.50
C ALA A 291 -21.40 -1.40 5.33
N ILE A 292 -20.82 -2.60 5.42
CA ILE A 292 -20.94 -3.66 4.40
C ILE A 292 -22.41 -4.06 4.21
N GLN A 293 -23.14 -4.28 5.30
CA GLN A 293 -24.58 -4.62 5.25
C GLN A 293 -25.45 -3.52 4.65
N ALA A 294 -25.04 -2.26 4.80
CA ALA A 294 -25.64 -1.11 4.13
C ALA A 294 -25.22 -0.95 2.65
N GLY A 295 -24.47 -1.94 2.10
CA GLY A 295 -23.96 -1.89 0.73
C GLY A 295 -22.79 -0.94 0.53
N PHE A 296 -22.14 -0.48 1.61
CA PHE A 296 -21.05 0.47 1.57
C PHE A 296 -19.70 -0.22 1.84
N LEU A 297 -18.94 -0.51 0.79
CA LEU A 297 -17.59 -1.04 0.88
C LEU A 297 -16.57 0.12 0.90
N PRO A 298 -15.47 0.04 1.66
CA PRO A 298 -14.39 1.02 1.55
C PRO A 298 -13.77 0.97 0.15
N ASP A 299 -13.25 2.10 -0.33
CA ASP A 299 -12.56 2.14 -1.61
C ASP A 299 -11.14 1.59 -1.49
N CYS A 300 -10.46 1.87 -0.35
CA CYS A 300 -9.14 1.36 -0.04
C CYS A 300 -9.12 0.65 1.33
N ILE A 301 -8.33 -0.42 1.42
CA ILE A 301 -8.02 -1.11 2.66
C ILE A 301 -6.55 -0.82 2.97
N SER A 302 -6.29 -0.11 4.06
CA SER A 302 -4.97 0.31 4.50
C SER A 302 -4.80 0.05 6.00
N THR A 303 -3.56 0.12 6.46
CA THR A 303 -3.23 -0.35 7.80
C THR A 303 -3.13 0.73 8.86
N ASP A 304 -2.83 1.98 8.51
CA ASP A 304 -2.36 2.98 9.46
C ASP A 304 -1.24 2.41 10.36
N LEU A 305 -0.29 1.71 9.72
CA LEU A 305 0.76 0.98 10.44
C LEU A 305 1.77 1.93 11.04
N HIS A 306 1.94 1.79 12.35
CA HIS A 306 2.89 2.57 13.15
C HIS A 306 3.42 1.74 14.33
N SER A 307 4.36 2.27 15.09
CA SER A 307 5.04 1.54 16.17
C SER A 307 4.10 0.96 17.24
N ALA A 308 2.95 1.59 17.50
CA ALA A 308 1.99 1.11 18.50
C ALA A 308 1.07 -0.01 17.99
N CYS A 309 1.06 -0.33 16.69
CA CYS A 309 0.18 -1.37 16.13
C CYS A 309 0.89 -2.40 15.23
N VAL A 310 2.18 -2.24 14.94
CA VAL A 310 2.97 -3.19 14.16
C VAL A 310 3.11 -4.56 14.83
N ASN A 311 2.97 -4.63 16.13
CA ASN A 311 2.93 -5.86 16.94
C ASN A 311 1.51 -6.21 17.41
N GLY A 312 0.50 -5.60 16.83
CA GLY A 312 -0.93 -5.80 17.08
C GLY A 312 -1.63 -4.49 17.48
N PRO A 313 -2.89 -4.36 17.14
CA PRO A 313 -3.81 -5.33 16.50
C PRO A 313 -3.69 -5.39 14.97
N THR A 314 -2.95 -4.50 14.33
CA THR A 314 -2.87 -4.39 12.86
C THR A 314 -1.90 -5.41 12.27
N TYR A 315 -0.69 -5.51 12.80
CA TYR A 315 0.45 -6.35 12.38
C TYR A 315 1.01 -5.99 11.00
N ASP A 316 0.19 -6.10 9.96
CA ASP A 316 0.53 -5.89 8.55
C ASP A 316 -0.71 -5.79 7.67
N LEU A 317 -0.52 -5.51 6.38
CA LEU A 317 -1.61 -5.40 5.42
C LEU A 317 -2.32 -6.74 5.15
N PRO A 318 -1.66 -7.92 4.99
CA PRO A 318 -2.33 -9.20 4.86
C PRO A 318 -3.25 -9.55 6.05
N THR A 319 -2.88 -9.18 7.26
CA THR A 319 -3.75 -9.35 8.44
C THR A 319 -4.99 -8.46 8.34
N THR A 320 -4.85 -7.21 7.89
CA THR A 320 -6.00 -6.32 7.65
C THR A 320 -6.88 -6.84 6.50
N MET A 321 -6.28 -7.32 5.41
CA MET A 321 -6.99 -8.01 4.33
C MET A 321 -7.81 -9.20 4.84
N SER A 322 -7.23 -10.01 5.72
CA SER A 322 -7.90 -11.18 6.32
C SER A 322 -9.14 -10.81 7.15
N LYS A 323 -9.15 -9.63 7.78
CA LYS A 323 -10.33 -9.12 8.49
C LYS A 323 -11.48 -8.84 7.53
N TYR A 324 -11.19 -8.33 6.34
CA TYR A 324 -12.22 -8.08 5.33
C TYR A 324 -12.69 -9.37 4.63
N LEU A 325 -11.82 -10.38 4.45
CA LEU A 325 -12.23 -11.73 4.05
C LEU A 325 -13.19 -12.33 5.08
N HIS A 326 -12.87 -12.23 6.37
CA HIS A 326 -13.76 -12.68 7.46
C HIS A 326 -15.10 -11.93 7.47
N LEU A 327 -15.13 -10.66 7.07
CA LEU A 327 -16.36 -9.87 6.93
C LEU A 327 -17.16 -10.19 5.66
N GLY A 328 -16.68 -11.12 4.81
CA GLY A 328 -17.40 -11.63 3.65
C GLY A 328 -17.02 -11.02 2.31
N LEU A 329 -15.98 -10.18 2.23
CA LEU A 329 -15.48 -9.74 0.94
C LEU A 329 -14.76 -10.88 0.21
N SER A 330 -14.87 -10.91 -1.11
CA SER A 330 -14.09 -11.85 -1.92
C SER A 330 -12.59 -11.49 -1.92
N LEU A 331 -11.74 -12.46 -2.25
CA LEU A 331 -10.31 -12.20 -2.41
C LEU A 331 -10.04 -11.12 -3.48
N ASP A 332 -10.77 -11.17 -4.60
CA ASP A 332 -10.63 -10.20 -5.68
C ASP A 332 -11.04 -8.78 -5.23
N ASP A 333 -12.10 -8.67 -4.40
CA ASP A 333 -12.51 -7.41 -3.79
C ASP A 333 -11.44 -6.83 -2.85
N VAL A 334 -10.83 -7.67 -2.03
CA VAL A 334 -9.78 -7.27 -1.10
C VAL A 334 -8.51 -6.87 -1.88
N LEU A 335 -8.11 -7.67 -2.87
CA LEU A 335 -6.97 -7.35 -3.72
C LEU A 335 -7.18 -6.04 -4.49
N LEU A 336 -8.38 -5.80 -5.05
CA LEU A 336 -8.69 -4.55 -5.75
C LEU A 336 -8.45 -3.33 -4.86
N ARG A 337 -8.84 -3.43 -3.58
CA ARG A 337 -8.77 -2.36 -2.58
C ARG A 337 -7.40 -2.19 -1.92
N THR A 338 -6.50 -3.12 -2.16
CA THR A 338 -5.12 -3.09 -1.66
C THR A 338 -4.07 -2.99 -2.76
N THR A 339 -4.48 -2.95 -4.03
CA THR A 339 -3.56 -2.82 -5.18
C THR A 339 -3.99 -1.69 -6.11
N VAL A 340 -5.02 -1.90 -6.91
CA VAL A 340 -5.46 -0.99 -7.99
C VAL A 340 -5.99 0.33 -7.45
N ASN A 341 -6.88 0.27 -6.46
CA ASN A 341 -7.54 1.47 -5.96
C ASN A 341 -6.54 2.43 -5.29
N PRO A 342 -5.70 2.01 -4.33
CA PRO A 342 -4.70 2.90 -3.74
C PRO A 342 -3.63 3.34 -4.75
N ALA A 343 -3.29 2.52 -5.74
CA ALA A 343 -2.38 2.94 -6.82
C ALA A 343 -2.96 4.09 -7.66
N LYS A 344 -4.28 4.07 -7.92
CA LYS A 344 -4.98 5.18 -8.59
C LYS A 344 -4.96 6.46 -7.75
N VAL A 345 -5.11 6.36 -6.44
CA VAL A 345 -5.01 7.52 -5.52
C VAL A 345 -3.62 8.14 -5.59
N ILE A 346 -2.57 7.33 -5.60
CA ILE A 346 -1.20 7.81 -5.76
C ILE A 346 -1.00 8.49 -7.11
N GLY A 347 -1.42 7.86 -8.20
CA GLY A 347 -1.42 8.43 -9.56
C GLY A 347 -0.03 8.85 -10.08
N ARG A 348 1.06 8.27 -9.56
CA ARG A 348 2.43 8.68 -9.89
C ARG A 348 3.25 7.64 -10.66
N VAL A 349 2.85 6.37 -10.60
CA VAL A 349 3.58 5.25 -11.23
C VAL A 349 2.65 4.54 -12.21
N PRO A 350 2.86 4.68 -13.51
CA PRO A 350 2.08 3.96 -14.51
C PRO A 350 2.16 2.44 -14.30
N GLY A 351 1.02 1.75 -14.31
CA GLY A 351 0.93 0.30 -14.15
C GLY A 351 1.07 -0.20 -12.70
N LEU A 352 1.27 0.68 -11.71
CA LEU A 352 1.26 0.27 -10.30
C LEU A 352 -0.06 -0.39 -9.92
N GLY A 353 0.01 -1.44 -9.10
CA GLY A 353 -1.18 -2.18 -8.66
C GLY A 353 -1.74 -3.16 -9.70
N SER A 354 -1.03 -3.44 -10.78
CA SER A 354 -1.40 -4.39 -11.83
C SER A 354 -0.20 -5.22 -12.31
N LEU A 355 -0.45 -6.44 -12.76
CA LEU A 355 0.54 -7.32 -13.39
C LEU A 355 0.44 -7.19 -14.92
N THR A 356 1.06 -6.16 -15.49
CA THR A 356 1.05 -5.89 -16.93
C THR A 356 2.45 -6.04 -17.49
N VAL A 357 2.61 -6.67 -18.66
CA VAL A 357 3.90 -6.72 -19.37
C VAL A 357 4.37 -5.29 -19.66
N GLY A 358 5.61 -4.99 -19.32
CA GLY A 358 6.19 -3.65 -19.35
C GLY A 358 5.89 -2.79 -18.09
N GLY A 359 4.99 -3.21 -17.22
CA GLY A 359 4.71 -2.55 -15.95
C GLY A 359 5.72 -2.88 -14.84
N PRO A 360 5.61 -2.22 -13.69
CA PRO A 360 6.52 -2.42 -12.56
C PRO A 360 6.52 -3.86 -12.06
N ALA A 361 7.69 -4.43 -11.83
CA ALA A 361 7.85 -5.74 -11.20
C ALA A 361 7.74 -5.63 -9.67
N ASP A 362 6.56 -5.19 -9.22
CA ASP A 362 6.11 -5.17 -7.84
C ASP A 362 5.11 -6.31 -7.66
N ILE A 363 5.53 -7.39 -6.99
CA ILE A 363 4.78 -8.66 -6.94
C ILE A 363 4.79 -9.20 -5.52
N ALA A 364 3.65 -9.70 -5.05
CA ALA A 364 3.57 -10.47 -3.82
C ALA A 364 3.12 -11.91 -4.11
N LEU A 365 3.74 -12.87 -3.44
CA LEU A 365 3.27 -14.24 -3.38
C LEU A 365 2.50 -14.43 -2.07
N LEU A 366 1.18 -14.55 -2.17
CA LEU A 366 0.29 -14.68 -1.03
C LEU A 366 -0.24 -16.10 -0.90
N GLU A 367 -0.42 -16.54 0.32
CA GLU A 367 -1.06 -17.81 0.65
C GLU A 367 -2.29 -17.56 1.53
N LEU A 368 -3.39 -18.23 1.23
CA LEU A 368 -4.54 -18.31 2.12
C LEU A 368 -4.35 -19.54 3.01
N GLN A 369 -3.72 -19.32 4.16
CA GLN A 369 -3.49 -20.37 5.15
C GLN A 369 -4.80 -20.82 5.77
N LYS A 370 -4.95 -22.15 5.93
CA LYS A 370 -6.07 -22.76 6.67
C LYS A 370 -5.65 -23.09 8.09
N GLY A 371 -6.53 -22.88 9.04
CA GLY A 371 -6.28 -23.11 10.45
C GLY A 371 -7.31 -22.38 11.32
N GLU A 372 -7.01 -22.24 12.59
CA GLU A 372 -7.79 -21.40 13.49
C GLU A 372 -6.98 -20.14 13.81
N PHE A 373 -7.51 -18.99 13.41
CA PHE A 373 -6.85 -17.70 13.58
C PHE A 373 -7.73 -16.72 14.35
N ARG A 374 -7.10 -15.97 15.25
CA ARG A 374 -7.75 -14.88 15.99
C ARG A 374 -7.37 -13.55 15.35
N LEU A 375 -8.37 -12.83 14.87
CA LEU A 375 -8.23 -11.48 14.34
C LEU A 375 -8.80 -10.49 15.38
N VAL A 376 -8.03 -9.46 15.70
CA VAL A 376 -8.38 -8.49 16.75
C VAL A 376 -8.55 -7.12 16.11
N ASP A 377 -9.65 -6.42 16.43
CA ASP A 377 -9.83 -5.02 16.01
C ASP A 377 -9.17 -4.02 16.99
N SER A 378 -9.26 -2.74 16.68
CA SER A 378 -8.64 -1.68 17.48
C SER A 378 -9.32 -1.48 18.84
N GLN A 379 -10.53 -2.02 19.04
CA GLN A 379 -11.27 -1.99 20.32
C GLN A 379 -11.21 -3.32 21.05
N ARG A 380 -10.27 -4.21 20.67
CA ARG A 380 -10.04 -5.54 21.25
C ARG A 380 -11.16 -6.56 21.06
N ASN A 381 -12.12 -6.31 20.15
CA ASN A 381 -13.05 -7.35 19.74
C ASN A 381 -12.28 -8.41 18.94
N VAL A 382 -12.62 -9.68 19.20
CA VAL A 382 -11.96 -10.83 18.60
C VAL A 382 -12.92 -11.53 17.64
N ALA A 383 -12.43 -11.76 16.41
CA ALA A 383 -13.08 -12.62 15.45
C ALA A 383 -12.22 -13.88 15.25
N THR A 384 -12.85 -15.07 15.23
CA THR A 384 -12.18 -16.32 14.87
C THR A 384 -12.48 -16.64 13.41
N THR A 385 -11.46 -17.02 12.66
CA THR A 385 -11.58 -17.38 11.24
C THR A 385 -10.80 -18.67 10.96
N SER A 386 -11.25 -19.43 9.96
CA SER A 386 -10.57 -20.64 9.48
C SER A 386 -9.49 -20.36 8.44
N GLU A 387 -9.36 -19.11 7.99
CA GLU A 387 -8.43 -18.76 6.93
C GLU A 387 -7.75 -17.41 7.24
N LYS A 388 -6.46 -17.30 6.88
CA LYS A 388 -5.68 -16.06 7.00
C LYS A 388 -4.75 -15.89 5.80
N LEU A 389 -4.73 -14.71 5.21
CA LEU A 389 -3.75 -14.34 4.21
C LEU A 389 -2.40 -14.07 4.85
N VAL A 390 -1.36 -14.66 4.26
CA VAL A 390 0.04 -14.43 4.64
C VAL A 390 0.88 -14.21 3.39
N SER A 391 1.94 -13.41 3.49
CA SER A 391 2.90 -13.26 2.41
C SER A 391 4.01 -14.32 2.54
N ARG A 392 4.38 -14.93 1.40
CA ARG A 392 5.47 -15.89 1.29
C ARG A 392 6.70 -15.29 0.65
N LEU A 393 6.52 -14.29 -0.19
CA LEU A 393 7.61 -13.59 -0.85
C LEU A 393 7.15 -12.21 -1.31
N THR A 394 8.05 -11.25 -1.22
CA THR A 394 7.88 -9.90 -1.76
C THR A 394 8.94 -9.65 -2.82
N ILE A 395 8.52 -9.20 -4.00
CA ILE A 395 9.38 -8.68 -5.05
C ILE A 395 9.01 -7.22 -5.26
N CYS A 396 9.96 -6.33 -5.09
CA CYS A 396 9.77 -4.91 -5.30
C CYS A 396 10.83 -4.39 -6.28
N ARG A 397 10.40 -3.66 -7.30
CA ARG A 397 11.28 -3.18 -8.38
C ARG A 397 12.15 -4.31 -8.94
N GLY A 398 11.55 -5.48 -9.17
CA GLY A 398 12.21 -6.66 -9.70
C GLY A 398 13.22 -7.35 -8.79
N ARG A 399 13.27 -7.01 -7.51
CA ARG A 399 14.20 -7.60 -6.53
C ARG A 399 13.45 -8.23 -5.37
N ARG A 400 13.90 -9.42 -4.96
CA ARG A 400 13.37 -10.05 -3.74
C ARG A 400 13.71 -9.20 -2.52
N LEU A 401 12.74 -8.99 -1.65
CA LEU A 401 12.96 -8.47 -0.31
C LEU A 401 13.06 -9.66 0.65
N ASN A 402 14.22 -9.83 1.25
CA ASN A 402 14.43 -10.88 2.25
C ASN A 402 14.16 -10.31 3.64
N VAL A 403 13.59 -11.14 4.52
CA VAL A 403 13.56 -10.85 5.95
C VAL A 403 15.02 -10.86 6.44
N VAL A 404 15.47 -9.74 6.98
CA VAL A 404 16.81 -9.60 7.55
C VAL A 404 16.82 -10.20 8.95
#